data_e15341f0450ce0caaf4d71db2aed3dd2
#
_entry.id   e15341f0450ce0caaf4d71db2aed3dd2
#
_cell.length_a   1.000
_cell.length_b   1.000
_cell.length_c   1.000
_cell.angle_alpha   90.00
_cell.angle_beta   90.00
_cell.angle_gamma   90.00
#
_symmetry.space_group_name_H-M   'P 1'
#
loop_
_entity.id
_entity.type
_entity.pdbx_description
1 polymer ?
#
loop_
_entity_poly.entity_id
_entity_poly.type
_entity_poly.pdbx_seq_one_letter_code
_entity_poly.pdbx_strand_id
1 'polypeptide(L)'
;MAKILIVEDDESVRTLAARALERAGHAIEVAGDGAAGLARIRASGGGFDLVVSDIRMPEMDGIEMAKSAASSYPGLRILLITGYADQRERAEDLRDIIVDVVQKPFTLAEIREHVGKALG
;
A
#
# COMPACT_ATOMS: atom_id res chain seq x y z
N MET A 1 17.09 -2.56 -3.92
CA MET A 1 15.92 -2.43 -4.80
C MET A 1 14.81 -3.37 -4.34
N ALA A 2 13.60 -2.85 -4.21
CA ALA A 2 12.46 -3.65 -3.76
C ALA A 2 11.39 -3.73 -4.85
N LYS A 3 10.54 -4.75 -4.76
CA LYS A 3 9.35 -4.90 -5.62
C LYS A 3 8.14 -4.43 -4.83
N ILE A 4 7.51 -3.35 -5.29
CA ILE A 4 6.44 -2.67 -4.57
C ILE A 4 5.18 -2.63 -5.42
N LEU A 5 4.04 -2.95 -4.81
CA LEU A 5 2.72 -2.76 -5.41
C LEU A 5 2.08 -1.50 -4.81
N ILE A 6 1.61 -0.61 -5.66
CA ILE A 6 0.84 0.57 -5.25
C ILE A 6 -0.61 0.36 -5.65
N VAL A 7 -1.51 0.44 -4.67
CA VAL A 7 -2.95 0.32 -4.88
C VAL A 7 -3.60 1.67 -4.56
N GLU A 8 -4.10 2.35 -5.58
CA GLU A 8 -4.65 3.69 -5.47
C GLU A 8 -5.66 3.92 -6.60
N ASP A 9 -6.85 4.36 -6.27
CA ASP A 9 -7.92 4.61 -7.26
C ASP A 9 -7.76 5.93 -7.99
N ASP A 10 -7.10 6.93 -7.41
CA ASP A 10 -6.80 8.19 -8.08
C ASP A 10 -5.57 8.02 -8.98
N GLU A 11 -5.79 8.13 -10.29
CA GLU A 11 -4.73 7.93 -11.30
C GLU A 11 -3.55 8.91 -11.12
N SER A 12 -3.85 10.17 -10.79
CA SER A 12 -2.81 11.19 -10.59
C SER A 12 -1.93 10.86 -9.40
N VAL A 13 -2.54 10.51 -8.27
CA VAL A 13 -1.81 10.13 -7.05
C VAL A 13 -1.01 8.85 -7.29
N ARG A 14 -1.63 7.86 -7.93
CA ARG A 14 -0.98 6.59 -8.27
C ARG A 14 0.27 6.80 -9.12
N THR A 15 0.16 7.62 -10.16
CA THR A 15 1.27 7.91 -11.07
C THR A 15 2.41 8.64 -10.37
N LEU A 16 2.09 9.65 -9.54
CA LEU A 16 3.10 10.40 -8.79
C LEU A 16 3.85 9.51 -7.80
N ALA A 17 3.13 8.69 -7.04
CA ALA A 17 3.73 7.78 -6.09
C ALA A 17 4.62 6.74 -6.80
N ALA A 18 4.14 6.17 -7.91
CA ALA A 18 4.90 5.21 -8.68
C ALA A 18 6.21 5.81 -9.20
N ARG A 19 6.17 7.01 -9.77
CA ARG A 19 7.37 7.69 -10.27
C ARG A 19 8.38 7.99 -9.17
N ALA A 20 7.89 8.46 -8.01
CA ALA A 20 8.77 8.77 -6.89
C ALA A 20 9.53 7.53 -6.41
N LEU A 21 8.85 6.40 -6.33
CA LEU A 21 9.46 5.16 -5.85
C LEU A 21 10.33 4.49 -6.92
N GLU A 22 9.97 4.60 -8.19
CA GLU A 22 10.84 4.16 -9.29
C GLU A 22 12.16 4.93 -9.30
N ARG A 23 12.11 6.24 -9.08
CA ARG A 23 13.33 7.07 -8.96
C ARG A 23 14.18 6.70 -7.76
N ALA A 24 13.58 6.17 -6.73
CA ALA A 24 14.31 5.66 -5.56
C ALA A 24 14.94 4.27 -5.81
N GLY A 25 14.75 3.70 -6.99
CA GLY A 25 15.38 2.44 -7.39
C GLY A 25 14.51 1.20 -7.23
N HIS A 26 13.21 1.36 -6.96
CA HIS A 26 12.31 0.22 -6.78
C HIS A 26 11.61 -0.18 -8.08
N ALA A 27 11.27 -1.46 -8.19
CA ALA A 27 10.41 -1.97 -9.25
C ALA A 27 8.95 -1.84 -8.81
N ILE A 28 8.14 -1.12 -9.60
CA ILE A 28 6.78 -0.76 -9.22
C ILE A 28 5.74 -1.42 -10.12
N GLU A 29 4.73 -2.03 -9.49
CA GLU A 29 3.48 -2.39 -10.16
C GLU A 29 2.36 -1.57 -9.54
N VAL A 30 1.30 -1.33 -10.28
CA VAL A 30 0.17 -0.51 -9.83
C VAL A 30 -1.15 -1.25 -10.01
N ALA A 31 -2.13 -0.92 -9.16
CA ALA A 31 -3.50 -1.38 -9.28
C ALA A 31 -4.44 -0.22 -8.95
N GLY A 32 -5.59 -0.17 -9.58
CA GLY A 32 -6.53 0.94 -9.45
C GLY A 32 -7.60 0.76 -8.37
N ASP A 33 -7.68 -0.41 -7.75
CA ASP A 33 -8.64 -0.69 -6.67
C ASP A 33 -8.17 -1.89 -5.84
N GLY A 34 -8.89 -2.15 -4.74
CA GLY A 34 -8.53 -3.22 -3.81
C GLY A 34 -8.64 -4.61 -4.41
N ALA A 35 -9.63 -4.86 -5.24
CA ALA A 35 -9.81 -6.16 -5.89
C ALA A 35 -8.67 -6.45 -6.88
N ALA A 36 -8.30 -5.45 -7.70
CA ALA A 36 -7.18 -5.57 -8.62
C ALA A 36 -5.85 -5.72 -7.87
N GLY A 37 -5.70 -5.01 -6.76
CA GLY A 37 -4.52 -5.13 -5.89
C GLY A 37 -4.38 -6.53 -5.32
N LEU A 38 -5.46 -7.07 -4.78
CA LEU A 38 -5.47 -8.42 -4.22
C LEU A 38 -5.17 -9.48 -5.29
N ALA A 39 -5.71 -9.31 -6.50
CA ALA A 39 -5.45 -10.20 -7.62
C ALA A 39 -3.95 -10.22 -7.98
N ARG A 40 -3.30 -9.05 -7.99
CA ARG A 40 -1.86 -8.96 -8.24
C ARG A 40 -1.03 -9.61 -7.13
N ILE A 41 -1.43 -9.42 -5.88
CA ILE A 41 -0.76 -10.08 -4.74
C ILE A 41 -0.82 -11.60 -4.89
N ARG A 42 -1.99 -12.13 -5.21
CA ARG A 42 -2.18 -13.57 -5.42
C ARG A 42 -1.40 -14.09 -6.63
N ALA A 43 -1.41 -13.35 -7.73
CA ALA A 43 -0.66 -13.73 -8.94
C ALA A 43 0.84 -13.80 -8.69
N SER A 44 1.35 -12.97 -7.79
CA SER A 44 2.77 -12.98 -7.39
C SER A 44 3.10 -14.00 -6.31
N GLY A 45 2.10 -14.70 -5.77
CA GLY A 45 2.29 -15.58 -4.62
C GLY A 45 2.73 -14.88 -3.36
N GLY A 46 2.33 -13.61 -3.19
CA GLY A 46 2.77 -12.77 -2.07
C GLY A 46 4.21 -12.27 -2.23
N GLY A 47 4.72 -12.24 -3.46
CA GLY A 47 6.13 -11.94 -3.75
C GLY A 47 6.52 -10.47 -3.76
N PHE A 48 5.62 -9.56 -3.39
CA PHE A 48 5.99 -8.14 -3.21
C PHE A 48 6.74 -7.94 -1.89
N ASP A 49 7.73 -7.08 -1.91
CA ASP A 49 8.43 -6.69 -0.68
C ASP A 49 7.60 -5.72 0.16
N LEU A 50 6.73 -4.96 -0.49
CA LEU A 50 5.84 -4.02 0.17
C LEU A 50 4.61 -3.77 -0.69
N VAL A 51 3.45 -3.65 -0.06
CA VAL A 51 2.21 -3.17 -0.68
C VAL A 51 1.86 -1.82 -0.05
N VAL A 52 1.72 -0.79 -0.86
CA VAL A 52 1.29 0.54 -0.42
C VAL A 52 -0.12 0.75 -0.95
N SER A 53 -1.09 0.87 -0.06
CA SER A 53 -2.51 0.95 -0.45
C SER A 53 -3.21 2.11 0.20
N ASP A 54 -4.02 2.83 -0.57
CA ASP A 54 -5.01 3.73 -0.03
C ASP A 54 -6.08 2.90 0.70
N ILE A 55 -6.68 3.45 1.74
CA ILE A 55 -7.77 2.80 2.45
C ILE A 55 -9.08 2.97 1.68
N ARG A 56 -9.41 4.21 1.32
CA ARG A 56 -10.69 4.52 0.69
C ARG A 56 -10.67 4.28 -0.81
N MET A 57 -11.26 3.17 -1.22
CA MET A 57 -11.40 2.79 -2.62
C MET A 57 -12.79 2.17 -2.85
N PRO A 58 -13.33 2.24 -4.10
CA PRO A 58 -14.61 1.61 -4.40
C PRO A 58 -14.57 0.09 -4.22
N GLU A 59 -15.67 -0.49 -3.85
CA GLU A 59 -15.90 -1.92 -3.65
C GLU A 59 -15.11 -2.52 -2.49
N MET A 60 -13.84 -2.83 -2.71
CA MET A 60 -12.97 -3.36 -1.66
C MET A 60 -11.99 -2.29 -1.20
N ASP A 61 -12.09 -1.82 0.05
CA ASP A 61 -11.16 -0.83 0.60
C ASP A 61 -9.82 -1.47 0.97
N GLY A 62 -8.82 -0.61 1.28
CA GLY A 62 -7.48 -1.07 1.60
C GLY A 62 -7.40 -1.91 2.87
N ILE A 63 -8.30 -1.71 3.82
CA ILE A 63 -8.35 -2.50 5.05
C ILE A 63 -8.84 -3.92 4.75
N GLU A 64 -9.89 -4.05 3.97
CA GLU A 64 -10.40 -5.36 3.53
C GLU A 64 -9.35 -6.10 2.71
N MET A 65 -8.69 -5.40 1.80
CA MET A 65 -7.60 -5.98 1.00
C MET A 65 -6.45 -6.45 1.90
N ALA A 66 -6.04 -5.62 2.87
CA ALA A 66 -4.95 -5.96 3.79
C ALA A 66 -5.27 -7.20 4.61
N LYS A 67 -6.49 -7.30 5.13
CA LYS A 67 -6.94 -8.48 5.89
C LYS A 67 -6.91 -9.75 5.03
N SER A 68 -7.42 -9.67 3.81
CA SER A 68 -7.42 -10.81 2.89
C SER A 68 -6.00 -11.23 2.50
N ALA A 69 -5.15 -10.26 2.19
CA ALA A 69 -3.76 -10.52 1.82
C ALA A 69 -2.97 -11.12 3.00
N ALA A 70 -3.13 -10.58 4.20
CA ALA A 70 -2.43 -11.08 5.39
C ALA A 70 -2.89 -12.48 5.79
N SER A 71 -4.14 -12.82 5.55
CA SER A 71 -4.67 -14.16 5.79
C SER A 71 -3.96 -15.21 4.92
N SER A 72 -3.70 -14.88 3.67
CA SER A 72 -3.02 -15.78 2.73
C SER A 72 -1.50 -15.70 2.80
N TYR A 73 -0.97 -14.51 3.09
CA TYR A 73 0.47 -14.21 3.09
C TYR A 73 0.86 -13.44 4.36
N PRO A 74 0.96 -14.10 5.52
CA PRO A 74 1.17 -13.41 6.80
C PRO A 74 2.45 -12.58 6.91
N GLY A 75 3.45 -12.88 6.09
CA GLY A 75 4.70 -12.13 6.07
C GLY A 75 4.73 -10.93 5.14
N LEU A 76 3.66 -10.69 4.40
CA LEU A 76 3.59 -9.57 3.47
C LEU A 76 3.55 -8.24 4.23
N ARG A 77 4.43 -7.31 3.86
CA ARG A 77 4.47 -5.97 4.45
C ARG A 77 3.45 -5.08 3.75
N ILE A 78 2.58 -4.44 4.52
CA ILE A 78 1.52 -3.57 4.00
C ILE A 78 1.59 -2.23 4.70
N LEU A 79 1.65 -1.15 3.92
CA LEU A 79 1.59 0.22 4.38
C LEU A 79 0.28 0.83 3.87
N LEU A 80 -0.53 1.36 4.79
CA LEU A 80 -1.81 1.97 4.43
C LEU A 80 -1.71 3.49 4.39
N ILE A 81 -2.45 4.10 3.48
CA ILE A 81 -2.54 5.56 3.33
C ILE A 81 -3.97 5.98 3.67
N THR A 82 -4.12 6.93 4.58
CA THR A 82 -5.42 7.44 5.01
C THR A 82 -5.56 8.93 4.78
N GLY A 83 -6.75 9.38 4.38
CA GLY A 83 -7.08 10.80 4.28
C GLY A 83 -7.97 11.30 5.42
N TYR A 84 -8.45 10.40 6.27
CA TYR A 84 -9.46 10.73 7.30
C TYR A 84 -9.10 10.09 8.65
N ALA A 85 -9.44 10.79 9.73
CA ALA A 85 -9.13 10.33 11.08
C ALA A 85 -9.82 9.00 11.46
N ASP A 86 -11.06 8.80 11.04
CA ASP A 86 -11.80 7.56 11.30
C ASP A 86 -11.16 6.36 10.61
N GLN A 87 -10.63 6.55 9.40
CA GLN A 87 -9.89 5.50 8.68
C GLN A 87 -8.60 5.15 9.43
N ARG A 88 -7.95 6.15 10.02
CA ARG A 88 -6.73 5.94 10.80
C ARG A 88 -7.00 5.06 12.02
N GLU A 89 -8.10 5.27 12.72
CA GLU A 89 -8.51 4.42 13.85
C GLU A 89 -8.74 2.97 13.41
N ARG A 90 -9.42 2.77 12.29
CA ARG A 90 -9.64 1.44 11.71
C ARG A 90 -8.31 0.77 11.36
N ALA A 91 -7.37 1.53 10.81
CA ALA A 91 -6.05 1.01 10.42
C ALA A 91 -5.20 0.67 11.64
N GLU A 92 -5.30 1.43 12.72
CA GLU A 92 -4.55 1.15 13.95
C GLU A 92 -4.93 -0.18 14.58
N ASP A 93 -6.17 -0.63 14.41
CA ASP A 93 -6.61 -1.94 14.87
C ASP A 93 -5.94 -3.10 14.09
N LEU A 94 -5.25 -2.79 12.99
CA LEU A 94 -4.58 -3.76 12.14
C LEU A 94 -3.06 -3.80 12.34
N ARG A 95 -2.54 -3.30 13.43
CA ARG A 95 -1.08 -3.23 13.68
C ARG A 95 -0.36 -4.56 13.55
N ASP A 96 -1.06 -5.66 13.76
CA ASP A 96 -0.47 -6.99 13.62
C ASP A 96 -0.25 -7.40 12.16
N ILE A 97 -0.91 -6.73 11.23
CA ILE A 97 -0.85 -7.09 9.80
C ILE A 97 -0.33 -5.99 8.90
N ILE A 98 -0.23 -4.75 9.39
CA ILE A 98 0.33 -3.63 8.64
C ILE A 98 1.60 -3.11 9.31
N VAL A 99 2.50 -2.54 8.52
CA VAL A 99 3.78 -2.01 9.04
C VAL A 99 3.71 -0.52 9.39
N ASP A 100 2.84 0.24 8.73
CA ASP A 100 2.71 1.67 8.99
C ASP A 100 1.41 2.21 8.40
N VAL A 101 1.01 3.40 8.87
CA VAL A 101 -0.11 4.19 8.34
C VAL A 101 0.41 5.59 8.03
N VAL A 102 0.23 6.04 6.80
CA VAL A 102 0.64 7.37 6.35
C VAL A 102 -0.59 8.22 6.09
N GLN A 103 -0.61 9.43 6.63
CA GLN A 103 -1.74 10.35 6.46
C GLN A 103 -1.54 11.28 5.27
N LYS A 104 -2.58 11.44 4.44
CA LYS A 104 -2.61 12.47 3.38
C LYS A 104 -2.90 13.84 4.00
N PRO A 105 -2.39 14.95 3.43
CA PRO A 105 -1.49 14.96 2.29
C PRO A 105 -0.05 14.60 2.69
N PHE A 106 0.69 14.02 1.77
CA PHE A 106 2.11 13.72 1.97
C PHE A 106 2.92 14.23 0.77
N THR A 107 4.18 14.56 1.01
CA THR A 107 5.11 14.93 -0.06
C THR A 107 5.76 13.67 -0.64
N LEU A 108 6.37 13.80 -1.81
CA LEU A 108 7.12 12.69 -2.42
C LEU A 108 8.30 12.28 -1.52
N ALA A 109 8.92 13.22 -0.82
CA ALA A 109 9.98 12.92 0.14
C ALA A 109 9.44 12.11 1.33
N GLU A 110 8.27 12.46 1.84
CA GLU A 110 7.64 11.75 2.94
C GLU A 110 7.27 10.31 2.58
N ILE A 111 6.67 10.10 1.40
CA ILE A 111 6.32 8.73 0.98
C ILE A 111 7.58 7.88 0.78
N ARG A 112 8.64 8.43 0.23
CA ARG A 112 9.92 7.72 0.10
C ARG A 112 10.50 7.34 1.44
N GLU A 113 10.42 8.26 2.43
CA GLU A 113 10.89 7.99 3.79
C GLU A 113 10.09 6.88 4.46
N HIS A 114 8.75 6.93 4.40
CA HIS A 114 7.90 5.89 4.98
C HIS A 114 8.14 4.53 4.32
N VAL A 115 8.27 4.50 3.01
CA VAL A 115 8.57 3.27 2.27
C VAL A 115 9.93 2.71 2.67
N GLY A 116 10.95 3.56 2.76
CA GLY A 116 12.28 3.15 3.20
C GLY A 116 12.27 2.50 4.60
N LYS A 117 11.54 3.08 5.53
CA LYS A 117 11.36 2.53 6.88
C LYS A 117 10.60 1.21 6.86
N ALA A 118 9.55 1.11 6.05
CA ALA A 118 8.73 -0.10 5.94
C ALA A 118 9.51 -1.28 5.36
N LEU A 119 10.45 -1.00 4.47
CA LEU A 119 11.31 -2.02 3.88
C LEU A 119 12.43 -2.49 4.84
N GLY A 120 12.64 -1.75 5.88
CA GLY A 120 13.67 -2.06 6.87
C GLY A 120 15.02 -1.60 6.46
#